data_c18d2f17b97d3c4c36a19ebe88faf348
#
_entry.id   c18d2f17b97d3c4c36a19ebe88faf348
#
_cell.length_a   1.000
_cell.length_b   1.000
_cell.length_c   1.000
_cell.angle_alpha   90.00
_cell.angle_beta   90.00
_cell.angle_gamma   90.00
#
_symmetry.space_group_name_H-M   'P 1'
#
loop_
_entity.id
_entity.type
_entity.pdbx_description
1 polymer ?
#
loop_
_entity_poly.entity_id
_entity_poly.type
_entity_poly.pdbx_seq_one_letter_code
_entity_poly.pdbx_strand_id
1 'polypeptide(L)'
;HFGEETTAVADELLKMHTVVLNLENTNKDISRRILDFLSGVTYANNGKIKRVATSTFIITPYNVDLTGDDLLDELENSGVYF
;
A
#
# COMPACT_ATOMS: atom_id res chain seq x y z
N HIS A 1 -8.73 -1.71 -13.88
CA HIS A 1 -7.67 -2.57 -14.46
C HIS A 1 -6.45 -2.63 -13.56
N PHE A 2 -5.87 -3.81 -13.46
CA PHE A 2 -4.68 -4.05 -12.65
C PHE A 2 -3.56 -3.04 -12.93
N GLY A 3 -3.19 -2.91 -14.20
CA GLY A 3 -2.06 -2.06 -14.58
C GLY A 3 -2.27 -0.59 -14.25
N GLU A 4 -3.45 -0.08 -14.53
CA GLU A 4 -3.76 1.34 -14.30
C GLU A 4 -3.81 1.69 -12.83
N GLU A 5 -4.51 0.88 -12.03
CA GLU A 5 -4.62 1.13 -10.60
C GLU A 5 -3.29 0.92 -9.87
N THR A 6 -2.55 -0.10 -10.26
CA THR A 6 -1.27 -0.40 -9.63
C THR A 6 -0.25 0.70 -9.92
N THR A 7 -0.24 1.20 -11.15
CA THR A 7 0.61 2.31 -11.54
C THR A 7 0.22 3.59 -10.79
N ALA A 8 -1.08 3.83 -10.63
CA ALA A 8 -1.56 4.99 -9.87
C ALA A 8 -1.09 4.94 -8.41
N VAL A 9 -1.13 3.75 -7.80
CA VAL A 9 -0.62 3.57 -6.43
C VAL A 9 0.88 3.82 -6.37
N ALA A 10 1.63 3.28 -7.33
CA ALA A 10 3.07 3.50 -7.40
C ALA A 10 3.39 4.99 -7.54
N ASP A 11 2.64 5.71 -8.36
CA ASP A 11 2.82 7.15 -8.54
C ASP A 11 2.58 7.91 -7.23
N GLU A 12 1.58 7.52 -6.46
CA GLU A 12 1.32 8.14 -5.15
C GLU A 12 2.49 7.91 -4.20
N LEU A 13 3.05 6.71 -4.19
CA LEU A 13 4.22 6.42 -3.37
C LEU A 13 5.43 7.23 -3.80
N LEU A 14 5.63 7.42 -5.10
CA LEU A 14 6.72 8.24 -5.61
C LEU A 14 6.55 9.72 -5.27
N LYS A 15 5.32 10.16 -5.05
CA LYS A 15 5.01 11.52 -4.58
C LYS A 15 5.10 11.64 -3.06
N MET A 16 5.57 10.61 -2.38
CA MET A 16 5.70 10.55 -0.93
C MET A 16 4.36 10.55 -0.19
N HIS A 17 3.34 9.95 -0.79
CA HIS A 17 2.04 9.75 -0.15
C HIS A 17 1.91 8.33 0.37
N THR A 18 1.36 8.19 1.57
CA THR A 18 1.02 6.89 2.14
C THR A 18 -0.24 6.36 1.45
N VAL A 19 -0.29 5.07 1.17
CA VAL A 19 -1.46 4.44 0.56
C VAL A 19 -1.95 3.27 1.40
N VAL A 20 -3.25 3.01 1.32
CA VAL A 20 -3.88 1.85 1.93
C VAL A 20 -4.39 0.94 0.81
N LEU A 21 -4.00 -0.32 0.85
CA LEU A 21 -4.50 -1.32 -0.11
C LEU A 21 -5.52 -2.20 0.59
N ASN A 22 -6.73 -2.25 0.07
CA ASN A 22 -7.73 -3.21 0.51
C ASN A 22 -7.93 -4.26 -0.59
N LEU A 23 -7.40 -5.45 -0.37
CA LEU A 23 -7.43 -6.53 -1.34
C LEU A 23 -8.50 -7.59 -1.04
N GLU A 24 -9.45 -7.26 -0.18
CA GLU A 24 -10.50 -8.19 0.25
C GLU A 24 -11.31 -8.74 -0.92
N ASN A 25 -11.62 -7.90 -1.90
CA ASN A 25 -12.42 -8.27 -3.06
C ASN A 25 -11.58 -8.59 -4.30
N THR A 26 -10.28 -8.78 -4.14
CA THR A 26 -9.36 -9.07 -5.23
C THR A 26 -8.94 -10.52 -5.14
N ASN A 27 -8.91 -11.21 -6.27
CA ASN A 27 -8.55 -12.62 -6.27
C ASN A 27 -7.08 -12.80 -5.84
N LYS A 28 -6.77 -13.99 -5.32
CA LYS A 28 -5.45 -14.26 -4.72
C LYS A 28 -4.29 -14.07 -5.67
N ASP A 29 -4.42 -14.50 -6.91
CA ASP A 29 -3.34 -14.40 -7.89
C ASP A 29 -3.06 -12.94 -8.23
N ILE A 30 -4.11 -12.16 -8.41
CA ILE A 30 -4.00 -10.74 -8.69
C ILE A 30 -3.44 -9.99 -7.47
N SER A 31 -3.93 -10.32 -6.27
CA SER A 31 -3.42 -9.72 -5.03
C SER A 31 -1.91 -9.94 -4.88
N ARG A 32 -1.44 -11.16 -5.15
CA ARG A 32 -0.01 -11.48 -5.08
C ARG A 32 0.79 -10.63 -6.07
N ARG A 33 0.29 -10.49 -7.29
CA ARG A 33 0.96 -9.69 -8.32
C ARG A 33 1.02 -8.21 -7.94
N ILE A 34 -0.06 -7.69 -7.38
CA ILE A 34 -0.11 -6.31 -6.88
C ILE A 34 0.93 -6.12 -5.77
N LEU A 35 0.94 -7.01 -4.79
CA LEU A 35 1.87 -6.93 -3.67
C LEU A 35 3.33 -7.08 -4.12
N ASP A 36 3.61 -7.99 -5.05
CA ASP A 36 4.97 -8.17 -5.57
C ASP A 36 5.46 -6.89 -6.25
N PHE A 37 4.64 -6.30 -7.11
CA PHE A 37 5.00 -5.08 -7.81
C PHE A 37 5.20 -3.93 -6.81
N LEU A 38 4.25 -3.71 -5.92
CA LEU A 38 4.31 -2.60 -4.97
C LEU A 38 5.39 -2.81 -3.90
N SER A 39 5.72 -4.06 -3.58
CA SER A 39 6.86 -4.35 -2.70
C SER A 39 8.16 -3.89 -3.33
N GLY A 40 8.32 -4.11 -4.65
CA GLY A 40 9.49 -3.62 -5.38
C GLY A 40 9.57 -2.10 -5.39
N VAL A 41 8.46 -1.44 -5.67
CA VAL A 41 8.38 0.04 -5.64
C VAL A 41 8.71 0.56 -4.25
N THR A 42 8.14 -0.06 -3.22
CA THR A 42 8.34 0.33 -1.83
C THR A 42 9.81 0.18 -1.42
N TYR A 43 10.40 -0.93 -1.78
CA TYR A 43 11.81 -1.17 -1.51
C TYR A 43 12.70 -0.11 -2.18
N ALA A 44 12.45 0.15 -3.47
CA ALA A 44 13.22 1.12 -4.23
C ALA A 44 13.07 2.54 -3.67
N ASN A 45 11.91 2.83 -3.07
CA ASN A 45 11.61 4.15 -2.49
C ASN A 45 11.97 4.22 -1.00
N ASN A 46 12.60 3.20 -0.46
CA ASN A 46 12.98 3.11 0.95
C ASN A 46 11.79 3.23 1.91
N GLY A 47 10.65 2.69 1.48
CA GLY A 47 9.43 2.70 2.29
C GLY A 47 9.20 1.39 3.03
N LYS A 48 8.01 1.24 3.58
CA LYS A 48 7.60 0.02 4.29
C LYS A 48 6.18 -0.39 3.92
N ILE A 49 5.94 -1.70 3.95
CA ILE A 49 4.60 -2.27 3.84
C ILE A 49 4.27 -2.92 5.16
N LYS A 50 3.08 -2.64 5.68
CA LYS A 50 2.60 -3.28 6.90
C LYS A 50 1.20 -3.83 6.67
N ARG A 51 1.02 -5.11 7.02
CA ARG A 51 -0.29 -5.75 7.00
C ARG A 51 -1.04 -5.37 8.26
N VAL A 52 -2.21 -4.76 8.13
CA VAL A 52 -3.00 -4.29 9.27
C VAL A 52 -4.28 -5.10 9.48
N ALA A 53 -4.66 -5.90 8.50
CA ALA A 53 -5.78 -6.83 8.58
C ALA A 53 -5.52 -7.96 7.58
N THR A 54 -6.41 -8.94 7.50
CA THR A 54 -6.21 -10.12 6.63
C THR A 54 -5.88 -9.75 5.18
N SER A 55 -6.54 -8.73 4.65
CA SER A 55 -6.37 -8.32 3.25
C SER A 55 -6.12 -6.84 3.09
N THR A 56 -5.73 -6.15 4.16
CA THR A 56 -5.50 -4.70 4.14
C THR A 56 -4.06 -4.40 4.51
N PHE A 57 -3.42 -3.56 3.71
CA PHE A 57 -2.01 -3.20 3.88
C PHE A 57 -1.86 -1.69 3.85
N ILE A 58 -0.96 -1.17 4.68
CA ILE A 58 -0.52 0.22 4.60
C ILE A 58 0.87 0.23 4.01
N ILE A 59 1.07 1.06 2.99
CA ILE A 59 2.38 1.27 2.39
C ILE A 59 2.78 2.71 2.65
N THR A 60 3.91 2.89 3.34
CA THR A 60 4.48 4.22 3.56
C THR A 60 5.63 4.44 2.59
N PRO A 61 5.79 5.67 2.06
CA PRO A 61 6.88 5.98 1.13
C PRO A 61 8.19 6.30 1.83
N TYR A 62 8.24 6.13 3.15
CA TYR A 62 9.42 6.41 3.96
C TYR A 62 9.55 5.34 5.04
N ASN A 63 10.75 5.19 5.57
CA ASN A 63 11.05 4.15 6.54
C ASN A 63 10.72 4.62 7.96
N VAL A 64 9.47 4.41 8.39
CA VAL A 64 9.04 4.70 9.76
C VAL A 64 8.27 3.50 10.31
N ASP A 65 8.31 3.35 11.62
CA ASP A 65 7.49 2.35 12.32
C ASP A 65 6.21 3.03 12.78
N LEU A 66 5.06 2.50 12.36
CA LEU A 66 3.77 3.05 12.74
C LEU A 66 3.28 2.37 14.03
N THR A 67 2.87 3.18 15.01
CA THR A 67 2.20 2.69 16.22
C THR A 67 0.72 2.47 15.91
N GLY A 68 -0.03 1.91 16.87
CA GLY A 68 -1.47 1.72 16.69
C GLY A 68 -2.22 3.01 16.38
N ASP A 69 -1.89 4.10 17.07
CA ASP A 69 -2.52 5.39 16.84
C ASP A 69 -2.15 5.96 15.47
N ASP A 70 -0.88 5.84 15.08
CA ASP A 70 -0.42 6.27 13.76
C ASP A 70 -1.12 5.48 12.66
N LEU A 71 -1.34 4.18 12.87
CA LEU A 71 -2.06 3.34 11.91
C LEU A 71 -3.50 3.81 11.72
N LEU A 72 -4.19 4.17 12.80
CA LEU A 72 -5.55 4.68 12.73
C LEU A 72 -5.60 5.99 11.96
N ASP A 73 -4.67 6.90 12.22
CA ASP A 73 -4.59 8.18 11.51
C ASP A 73 -4.36 7.97 10.02
N GLU A 74 -3.45 7.06 9.66
CA GLU A 74 -3.15 6.77 8.26
C GLU A 74 -4.35 6.12 7.56
N LEU A 75 -5.07 5.22 8.23
CA LEU A 75 -6.26 4.61 7.67
C LEU A 75 -7.36 5.63 7.40
N GLU A 76 -7.47 6.66 8.24
CA GLU A 76 -8.49 7.71 8.08
C GLU A 76 -8.10 8.74 7.01
N ASN A 77 -6.82 9.04 6.87
CA ASN A 77 -6.33 10.16 6.06
C ASN A 77 -5.70 9.77 4.73
N SER A 78 -5.42 8.49 4.52
CA SER A 78 -4.76 8.04 3.30
C SER A 78 -5.76 7.54 2.27
N GLY A 79 -5.39 7.61 1.00
CA GLY A 79 -6.20 7.06 -0.08
C GLY A 79 -6.27 5.54 0.03
N VAL A 80 -7.46 4.98 -0.15
CA VAL A 80 -7.69 3.53 -0.15
C VAL A 80 -7.84 3.06 -1.59
N TYR A 81 -7.11 2.00 -1.95
CA TYR A 81 -7.06 1.47 -3.31
C TYR A 81 -7.47 0.01 -3.35
N PHE A 82 -8.08 -0.36 -4.45
CA PHE A 82 -8.63 -1.68 -4.70
C PHE A 82 -9.78 -1.99 -3.73
#